data_e8999e1963811555a44a37753ccf2f4a
#
_entry.id   e8999e1963811555a44a37753ccf2f4a
#
_cell.length_a   1.000
_cell.length_b   1.000
_cell.length_c   1.000
_cell.angle_alpha   90.00
_cell.angle_beta   90.00
_cell.angle_gamma   90.00
#
_symmetry.space_group_name_H-M   'P 1'
#
loop_
_entity.id
_entity.type
_entity.pdbx_description
1 polymer ?
#
loop_
_entity_poly.entity_id
_entity_poly.type
_entity_poly.pdbx_seq_one_letter_code
_entity_poly.pdbx_strand_id
1 'polypeptide(L)'
;PAGLTVVIIKEELAGHELPFTPLMMNYKTMIDKDSMYNTPPCWCIYMLGLVLDWLEEQGGIPGMEAIKHKKAQMLYDVIDSSRLFTCAVEPGSRSDMNVVFRTGSDELDAKFVQESVAAGFTNLKGHRSVGGMRASIYNAMPTEGVEKLCDFIKAFDRAN
;
A
#
# COMPACT_ATOMS: atom_id res chain seq x y z
N PRO A 1 -8.67 -6.32 1.74
CA PRO A 1 -9.57 -7.35 1.18
C PRO A 1 -10.79 -6.70 0.52
N ALA A 2 -11.35 -7.36 -0.48
CA ALA A 2 -12.59 -6.94 -1.09
C ALA A 2 -13.78 -7.27 -0.17
N GLY A 3 -14.88 -6.52 -0.29
CA GLY A 3 -16.14 -6.82 0.41
C GLY A 3 -16.69 -5.69 1.28
N LEU A 4 -15.89 -4.68 1.60
CA LEU A 4 -16.33 -3.48 2.30
C LEU A 4 -15.80 -2.23 1.59
N THR A 5 -16.67 -1.26 1.37
CA THR A 5 -16.30 0.07 0.88
C THR A 5 -16.80 1.12 1.85
N VAL A 6 -15.89 1.96 2.34
CA VAL A 6 -16.23 3.14 3.15
C VAL A 6 -16.32 4.35 2.23
N VAL A 7 -17.44 5.05 2.26
CA VAL A 7 -17.66 6.27 1.49
C VAL A 7 -17.91 7.44 2.45
N ILE A 8 -17.16 8.51 2.29
CA ILE A 8 -17.37 9.77 3.01
C ILE A 8 -17.88 10.78 1.99
N ILE A 9 -19.09 11.28 2.20
CA ILE A 9 -19.74 12.23 1.31
C ILE A 9 -20.36 13.37 2.12
N LYS A 10 -20.30 14.59 1.58
CA LYS A 10 -21.03 15.71 2.16
C LYS A 10 -22.54 15.48 2.01
N GLU A 11 -23.31 15.74 3.07
CA GLU A 11 -24.75 15.52 3.09
C GLU A 11 -25.48 16.29 1.96
N GLU A 12 -25.04 17.49 1.68
CA GLU A 12 -25.58 18.35 0.62
C GLU A 12 -25.45 17.78 -0.80
N LEU A 13 -24.58 16.78 -1.00
CA LEU A 13 -24.41 16.12 -2.30
C LEU A 13 -25.32 14.91 -2.50
N ALA A 14 -25.98 14.44 -1.45
CA ALA A 14 -26.88 13.31 -1.55
C ALA A 14 -28.26 13.75 -2.10
N GLY A 15 -28.87 12.89 -2.93
CA GLY A 15 -30.19 13.15 -3.50
C GLY A 15 -30.20 14.01 -4.77
N HIS A 16 -29.03 14.25 -5.35
CA HIS A 16 -28.85 14.97 -6.63
C HIS A 16 -28.41 14.07 -7.78
N GLU A 17 -28.63 12.78 -7.63
CA GLU A 17 -28.34 11.79 -8.67
C GLU A 17 -29.18 11.99 -9.92
N LEU A 18 -28.65 11.57 -11.06
CA LEU A 18 -29.35 11.64 -12.34
C LEU A 18 -30.56 10.68 -12.34
N PRO A 19 -31.68 10.99 -13.03
CA PRO A 19 -32.90 10.18 -13.01
C PRO A 19 -32.72 8.72 -13.42
N PHE A 20 -31.66 8.40 -14.18
CA PHE A 20 -31.32 7.04 -14.61
C PHE A 20 -30.27 6.36 -13.77
N THR A 21 -29.83 6.96 -12.66
CA THR A 21 -28.84 6.37 -11.77
C THR A 21 -29.36 5.06 -11.17
N PRO A 22 -28.66 3.94 -11.34
CA PRO A 22 -29.06 2.68 -10.74
C PRO A 22 -29.15 2.79 -9.22
N LEU A 23 -30.13 2.10 -8.63
CA LEU A 23 -30.42 2.17 -7.19
C LEU A 23 -29.18 1.97 -6.30
N MET A 24 -28.32 0.97 -6.64
CA MET A 24 -27.13 0.65 -5.87
C MET A 24 -25.96 1.64 -6.08
N MET A 25 -26.09 2.56 -7.03
CA MET A 25 -25.12 3.65 -7.26
C MET A 25 -25.61 4.98 -6.69
N ASN A 26 -26.76 4.98 -6.02
CA ASN A 26 -27.37 6.13 -5.39
C ASN A 26 -26.99 6.17 -3.90
N TYR A 27 -26.17 7.13 -3.51
CA TYR A 27 -25.74 7.26 -2.10
C TYR A 27 -26.90 7.55 -1.14
N LYS A 28 -27.93 8.27 -1.61
CA LYS A 28 -29.10 8.53 -0.77
C LYS A 28 -29.81 7.23 -0.33
N THR A 29 -29.84 6.23 -1.19
CA THR A 29 -30.39 4.91 -0.83
C THR A 29 -29.67 4.29 0.37
N MET A 30 -28.34 4.41 0.42
CA MET A 30 -27.54 3.91 1.53
C MET A 30 -27.68 4.77 2.78
N ILE A 31 -27.72 6.09 2.63
CA ILE A 31 -27.90 7.03 3.74
C ILE A 31 -29.23 6.80 4.45
N ASP A 32 -30.34 6.72 3.69
CA ASP A 32 -31.71 6.54 4.22
C ASP A 32 -31.91 5.17 4.92
N LYS A 33 -30.96 4.25 4.79
CA LYS A 33 -30.99 2.90 5.36
C LYS A 33 -29.81 2.61 6.28
N ASP A 34 -29.11 3.65 6.77
CA ASP A 34 -27.94 3.50 7.64
C ASP A 34 -26.91 2.47 7.09
N SER A 35 -26.65 2.54 5.79
CA SER A 35 -25.79 1.63 5.04
C SER A 35 -26.26 0.16 4.96
N MET A 36 -27.48 -0.14 5.41
CA MET A 36 -28.05 -1.50 5.48
C MET A 36 -29.21 -1.70 4.51
N TYR A 37 -29.15 -1.10 3.33
CA TYR A 37 -30.16 -1.34 2.30
C TYR A 37 -30.24 -2.82 1.89
N ASN A 38 -29.12 -3.50 1.84
CA ASN A 38 -28.98 -4.93 1.67
C ASN A 38 -28.20 -5.53 2.84
N THR A 39 -28.11 -6.84 2.92
CA THR A 39 -27.37 -7.55 3.97
C THR A 39 -25.93 -7.03 4.03
N PRO A 40 -25.48 -6.47 5.17
CA PRO A 40 -24.14 -5.91 5.29
C PRO A 40 -23.06 -7.00 5.34
N PRO A 41 -21.82 -6.70 4.90
CA PRO A 41 -20.71 -7.64 4.99
C PRO A 41 -20.16 -7.69 6.43
N CYS A 42 -20.89 -8.31 7.35
CA CYS A 42 -20.63 -8.31 8.81
C CYS A 42 -19.18 -8.63 9.17
N TRP A 43 -18.59 -9.65 8.54
CA TRP A 43 -17.19 -10.03 8.79
C TRP A 43 -16.22 -8.91 8.44
N CYS A 44 -16.41 -8.26 7.28
CA CYS A 44 -15.52 -7.17 6.86
C CYS A 44 -15.67 -5.95 7.76
N ILE A 45 -16.89 -5.65 8.22
CA ILE A 45 -17.15 -4.55 9.18
C ILE A 45 -16.47 -4.84 10.51
N TYR A 46 -16.62 -6.06 11.04
CA TYR A 46 -15.96 -6.49 12.27
C TYR A 46 -14.44 -6.38 12.17
N MET A 47 -13.86 -6.90 11.10
CA MET A 47 -12.41 -6.81 10.87
C MET A 47 -11.92 -5.36 10.72
N LEU A 48 -12.73 -4.49 10.08
CA LEU A 48 -12.41 -3.06 10.01
C LEU A 48 -12.36 -2.45 11.41
N GLY A 49 -13.34 -2.75 12.28
CA GLY A 49 -13.34 -2.30 13.68
C GLY A 49 -12.04 -2.66 14.39
N LEU A 50 -11.64 -3.94 14.36
CA LEU A 50 -10.38 -4.39 14.99
C LEU A 50 -9.13 -3.68 14.43
N VAL A 51 -9.11 -3.38 13.13
CA VAL A 51 -7.99 -2.64 12.53
C VAL A 51 -7.97 -1.18 13.00
N LEU A 52 -9.14 -0.56 13.15
CA LEU A 52 -9.23 0.81 13.66
C LEU A 52 -8.81 0.91 15.13
N ASP A 53 -9.23 -0.04 15.97
CA ASP A 53 -8.81 -0.14 17.37
C ASP A 53 -7.26 -0.28 17.44
N TRP A 54 -6.70 -1.18 16.63
CA TRP A 54 -5.25 -1.33 16.54
C TRP A 54 -4.54 -0.04 16.09
N LEU A 55 -5.10 0.71 15.12
CA LEU A 55 -4.53 1.98 14.70
C LEU A 55 -4.54 3.02 15.82
N GLU A 56 -5.60 3.07 16.63
CA GLU A 56 -5.66 3.94 17.80
C GLU A 56 -4.59 3.56 18.84
N GLU A 57 -4.38 2.28 19.10
CA GLU A 57 -3.30 1.77 19.96
C GLU A 57 -1.91 2.15 19.47
N GLN A 58 -1.71 2.30 18.17
CA GLN A 58 -0.44 2.77 17.57
C GLN A 58 -0.25 4.29 17.64
N GLY A 59 -1.13 5.01 18.34
CA GLY A 59 -1.11 6.47 18.44
C GLY A 59 -1.92 7.18 17.37
N GLY A 60 -2.87 6.49 16.76
CA GLY A 60 -3.77 7.00 15.74
C GLY A 60 -3.04 7.35 14.44
N ILE A 61 -3.62 8.29 13.70
CA ILE A 61 -3.07 8.75 12.42
C ILE A 61 -1.64 9.31 12.55
N PRO A 62 -1.34 10.20 13.52
CA PRO A 62 0.04 10.74 13.66
C PRO A 62 1.08 9.67 14.02
N GLY A 63 0.72 8.72 14.89
CA GLY A 63 1.62 7.63 15.28
C GLY A 63 1.92 6.72 14.08
N MET A 64 0.90 6.32 13.35
CA MET A 64 1.06 5.49 12.17
C MET A 64 1.81 6.23 11.05
N GLU A 65 1.58 7.52 10.88
CA GLU A 65 2.30 8.35 9.91
C GLU A 65 3.81 8.37 10.18
N ALA A 66 4.20 8.56 11.43
CA ALA A 66 5.61 8.53 11.81
C ALA A 66 6.27 7.16 11.54
N ILE A 67 5.57 6.06 11.86
CA ILE A 67 6.05 4.69 11.62
C ILE A 67 6.21 4.41 10.13
N LYS A 68 5.18 4.72 9.31
CA LYS A 68 5.24 4.45 7.86
C LYS A 68 6.30 5.29 7.16
N HIS A 69 6.41 6.58 7.53
CA HIS A 69 7.41 7.47 6.94
C HIS A 69 8.82 6.98 7.25
N LYS A 70 9.10 6.60 8.49
CA LYS A 70 10.39 6.01 8.88
C LYS A 70 10.75 4.79 8.02
N LYS A 71 9.80 3.86 7.85
CA LYS A 71 10.01 2.65 7.03
C LYS A 71 10.30 2.99 5.57
N ALA A 72 9.53 3.89 4.99
CA ALA A 72 9.71 4.32 3.60
C ALA A 72 11.04 5.02 3.40
N GLN A 73 11.41 5.94 4.30
CA GLN A 73 12.67 6.69 4.23
C GLN A 73 13.87 5.75 4.25
N MET A 74 13.89 4.76 5.16
CA MET A 74 14.97 3.76 5.22
C MET A 74 15.18 3.06 3.87
N LEU A 75 14.10 2.72 3.17
CA LEU A 75 14.17 2.04 1.89
C LEU A 75 14.59 2.98 0.76
N TYR A 76 14.07 4.19 0.74
CA TYR A 76 14.48 5.22 -0.24
C TYR A 76 15.95 5.62 -0.08
N ASP A 77 16.45 5.76 1.16
CA ASP A 77 17.86 6.06 1.41
C ASP A 77 18.80 5.00 0.82
N VAL A 78 18.41 3.74 0.92
CA VAL A 78 19.17 2.64 0.32
C VAL A 78 19.12 2.68 -1.20
N ILE A 79 17.96 2.92 -1.78
CA ILE A 79 17.77 3.00 -3.24
C ILE A 79 18.52 4.20 -3.81
N ASP A 80 18.38 5.38 -3.20
CA ASP A 80 18.99 6.63 -3.67
C ASP A 80 20.53 6.63 -3.54
N SER A 81 21.08 5.85 -2.60
CA SER A 81 22.52 5.66 -2.43
C SER A 81 23.11 4.49 -3.25
N SER A 82 22.25 3.71 -3.90
CA SER A 82 22.67 2.56 -4.70
C SER A 82 23.30 2.99 -6.03
N ARG A 83 24.25 2.16 -6.52
CA ARG A 83 24.79 2.29 -7.88
C ARG A 83 23.90 1.60 -8.91
N LEU A 84 23.18 0.59 -8.48
CA LEU A 84 22.45 -0.33 -9.33
C LEU A 84 20.96 -0.02 -9.39
N PHE A 85 20.37 0.38 -8.24
CA PHE A 85 18.94 0.60 -8.12
C PHE A 85 18.57 2.08 -8.28
N THR A 86 17.42 2.33 -8.89
CA THR A 86 16.85 3.68 -9.08
C THR A 86 15.37 3.68 -8.81
N CYS A 87 14.85 4.79 -8.34
CA CYS A 87 13.41 5.06 -8.26
C CYS A 87 13.04 6.12 -9.29
N ALA A 88 12.15 5.79 -10.21
CA ALA A 88 11.70 6.72 -11.25
C ALA A 88 10.69 7.77 -10.75
N VAL A 89 10.23 7.64 -9.50
CA VAL A 89 9.24 8.56 -8.92
C VAL A 89 9.95 9.76 -8.30
N GLU A 90 9.52 10.96 -8.68
CA GLU A 90 10.01 12.21 -8.12
C GLU A 90 9.88 12.23 -6.58
N PRO A 91 10.87 12.71 -5.83
CA PRO A 91 10.88 12.66 -4.36
C PRO A 91 9.60 13.19 -3.71
N GLY A 92 9.04 14.30 -4.20
CA GLY A 92 7.81 14.90 -3.68
C GLY A 92 6.52 14.10 -3.98
N SER A 93 6.60 13.02 -4.78
CA SER A 93 5.48 12.16 -5.17
C SER A 93 5.66 10.71 -4.72
N ARG A 94 6.69 10.42 -3.92
CA ARG A 94 6.99 9.07 -3.44
C ARG A 94 5.96 8.57 -2.45
N SER A 95 5.57 7.30 -2.58
CA SER A 95 4.63 6.64 -1.67
C SER A 95 5.33 6.09 -0.44
N ASP A 96 4.78 6.32 0.75
CA ASP A 96 5.22 5.66 1.99
C ASP A 96 4.72 4.21 2.12
N MET A 97 3.89 3.74 1.19
CA MET A 97 3.24 2.41 1.26
C MET A 97 3.73 1.44 0.19
N ASN A 98 4.02 1.95 -1.02
CA ASN A 98 4.45 1.16 -2.16
C ASN A 98 5.71 1.79 -2.75
N VAL A 99 6.86 1.31 -2.31
CA VAL A 99 8.15 1.77 -2.82
C VAL A 99 8.48 1.00 -4.10
N VAL A 100 8.57 1.74 -5.21
CA VAL A 100 8.91 1.17 -6.52
C VAL A 100 10.36 1.47 -6.85
N PHE A 101 11.07 0.49 -7.39
CA PHE A 101 12.45 0.63 -7.79
C PHE A 101 12.80 -0.37 -8.89
N ARG A 102 13.88 -0.13 -9.59
CA ARG A 102 14.37 -1.01 -10.64
C ARG A 102 15.89 -0.88 -10.80
N THR A 103 16.48 -1.85 -11.45
CA THR A 103 17.85 -1.74 -11.97
C THR A 103 17.84 -1.14 -13.38
N GLY A 104 19.00 -0.97 -13.97
CA GLY A 104 19.12 -0.55 -15.37
C GLY A 104 18.87 -1.67 -16.40
N SER A 105 18.54 -2.90 -15.96
CA SER A 105 18.44 -4.10 -16.79
C SER A 105 17.29 -4.99 -16.35
N ASP A 106 16.50 -5.45 -17.32
CA ASP A 106 15.40 -6.38 -17.05
C ASP A 106 15.92 -7.76 -16.57
N GLU A 107 17.12 -8.17 -16.99
CA GLU A 107 17.77 -9.39 -16.52
C GLU A 107 18.15 -9.29 -15.03
N LEU A 108 18.69 -8.15 -14.61
CA LEU A 108 19.02 -7.90 -13.20
C LEU A 108 17.77 -7.75 -12.34
N ASP A 109 16.70 -7.12 -12.85
CA ASP A 109 15.41 -7.07 -12.19
C ASP A 109 14.86 -8.49 -11.94
N ALA A 110 14.91 -9.36 -12.96
CA ALA A 110 14.47 -10.76 -12.85
C ALA A 110 15.33 -11.56 -11.87
N LYS A 111 16.65 -11.38 -11.91
CA LYS A 111 17.60 -12.00 -10.98
C LYS A 111 17.31 -11.58 -9.54
N PHE A 112 17.14 -10.27 -9.30
CA PHE A 112 16.80 -9.75 -7.97
C PHE A 112 15.53 -10.39 -7.43
N VAL A 113 14.45 -10.43 -8.23
CA VAL A 113 13.18 -11.05 -7.83
C VAL A 113 13.37 -12.53 -7.50
N GLN A 114 14.13 -13.28 -8.31
CA GLN A 114 14.38 -14.70 -8.05
C GLN A 114 15.15 -14.91 -6.74
N GLU A 115 16.25 -14.18 -6.54
CA GLU A 115 17.08 -14.29 -5.35
C GLU A 115 16.33 -13.82 -4.09
N SER A 116 15.49 -12.79 -4.21
CA SER A 116 14.65 -12.32 -3.10
C SER A 116 13.68 -13.38 -2.61
N VAL A 117 13.06 -14.14 -3.52
CA VAL A 117 12.20 -15.27 -3.15
C VAL A 117 12.99 -16.35 -2.40
N ALA A 118 14.18 -16.67 -2.87
CA ALA A 118 15.05 -17.63 -2.20
C ALA A 118 15.52 -17.15 -0.81
N ALA A 119 15.61 -15.83 -0.62
CA ALA A 119 15.91 -15.19 0.68
C ALA A 119 14.68 -15.02 1.60
N GLY A 120 13.50 -15.47 1.17
CA GLY A 120 12.27 -15.43 1.97
C GLY A 120 11.42 -14.17 1.78
N PHE A 121 11.75 -13.30 0.83
CA PHE A 121 10.90 -12.16 0.47
C PHE A 121 9.88 -12.57 -0.60
N THR A 122 8.62 -12.21 -0.40
CA THR A 122 7.54 -12.51 -1.34
C THR A 122 6.98 -11.24 -1.96
N ASN A 123 6.44 -11.36 -3.18
CA ASN A 123 5.69 -10.30 -3.86
C ASN A 123 6.49 -9.00 -4.14
N LEU A 124 7.81 -9.07 -4.30
CA LEU A 124 8.64 -7.91 -4.68
C LEU A 124 8.59 -7.59 -6.17
N LYS A 125 8.11 -8.50 -7.02
CA LYS A 125 7.96 -8.23 -8.46
C LYS A 125 7.02 -7.05 -8.69
N GLY A 126 7.45 -6.10 -9.51
CA GLY A 126 6.68 -4.91 -9.87
C GLY A 126 5.40 -5.22 -10.68
N HIS A 127 4.59 -4.19 -10.89
CA HIS A 127 3.36 -4.36 -11.66
C HIS A 127 3.68 -4.74 -13.11
N ARG A 128 2.89 -5.64 -13.69
CA ARG A 128 3.11 -6.18 -15.04
C ARG A 128 3.22 -5.13 -16.17
N SER A 129 2.61 -3.96 -15.99
CA SER A 129 2.65 -2.85 -16.95
C SER A 129 3.85 -1.92 -16.78
N VAL A 130 4.57 -2.00 -15.66
CA VAL A 130 5.67 -1.07 -15.32
C VAL A 130 7.01 -1.82 -15.23
N GLY A 131 7.00 -3.08 -14.78
CA GLY A 131 8.20 -3.87 -14.53
C GLY A 131 8.88 -3.51 -13.21
N GLY A 132 10.15 -3.87 -13.10
CA GLY A 132 10.97 -3.63 -11.92
C GLY A 132 10.48 -4.33 -10.66
N MET A 133 10.70 -3.71 -9.52
CA MET A 133 10.32 -4.18 -8.19
C MET A 133 9.34 -3.22 -7.51
N ARG A 134 8.56 -3.75 -6.58
CA ARG A 134 7.67 -2.99 -5.71
C ARG A 134 7.64 -3.61 -4.32
N ALA A 135 8.13 -2.88 -3.34
CA ALA A 135 7.96 -3.24 -1.93
C ALA A 135 6.67 -2.63 -1.38
N SER A 136 5.71 -3.49 -1.04
CA SER A 136 4.46 -3.10 -0.38
C SER A 136 4.66 -3.16 1.14
N ILE A 137 5.05 -2.04 1.74
CA ILE A 137 5.41 -1.89 3.16
C ILE A 137 4.27 -1.26 3.97
N TYR A 138 3.07 -1.77 3.80
CA TYR A 138 1.85 -1.25 4.43
C TYR A 138 1.99 -1.08 5.97
N ASN A 139 0.98 -0.47 6.59
CA ASN A 139 1.00 -0.09 8.00
C ASN A 139 1.46 -1.23 8.92
N ALA A 140 0.90 -2.42 8.75
CA ALA A 140 1.20 -3.59 9.61
C ALA A 140 2.52 -4.31 9.27
N MET A 141 3.27 -3.90 8.23
CA MET A 141 4.59 -4.47 7.94
C MET A 141 5.56 -4.10 9.07
N PRO A 142 6.16 -5.07 9.78
CA PRO A 142 7.16 -4.79 10.81
C PRO A 142 8.37 -4.05 10.25
N THR A 143 8.94 -3.15 11.04
CA THR A 143 10.14 -2.39 10.65
C THR A 143 11.31 -3.31 10.32
N GLU A 144 11.47 -4.40 11.07
CA GLU A 144 12.50 -5.42 10.87
C GLU A 144 12.42 -6.10 9.49
N GLY A 145 11.21 -6.21 8.94
CA GLY A 145 11.01 -6.72 7.57
C GLY A 145 11.59 -5.77 6.53
N VAL A 146 11.43 -4.47 6.75
CA VAL A 146 11.99 -3.43 5.87
C VAL A 146 13.51 -3.35 6.03
N GLU A 147 14.04 -3.45 7.25
CA GLU A 147 15.48 -3.49 7.54
C GLU A 147 16.17 -4.66 6.80
N LYS A 148 15.59 -5.84 6.89
CA LYS A 148 16.09 -7.03 6.15
C LYS A 148 16.08 -6.81 4.63
N LEU A 149 15.05 -6.17 4.10
CA LEU A 149 15.00 -5.84 2.67
C LEU A 149 16.09 -4.83 2.29
N CYS A 150 16.31 -3.81 3.12
CA CYS A 150 17.39 -2.85 2.92
C CYS A 150 18.76 -3.54 2.87
N ASP A 151 19.01 -4.47 3.78
CA ASP A 151 20.28 -5.24 3.81
C ASP A 151 20.41 -6.15 2.59
N PHE A 152 19.32 -6.77 2.16
CA PHE A 152 19.32 -7.59 0.95
C PHE A 152 19.62 -6.75 -0.32
N ILE A 153 19.01 -5.56 -0.46
CA ILE A 153 19.28 -4.62 -1.56
C ILE A 153 20.76 -4.24 -1.58
N LYS A 154 21.33 -3.85 -0.43
CA LYS A 154 22.76 -3.51 -0.31
C LYS A 154 23.67 -4.68 -0.65
N ALA A 155 23.33 -5.89 -0.25
CA ALA A 155 24.10 -7.08 -0.57
C ALA A 155 24.07 -7.39 -2.07
N PHE A 156 22.91 -7.29 -2.69
CA PHE A 156 22.75 -7.48 -4.13
C PHE A 156 23.50 -6.41 -4.94
N ASP A 157 23.43 -5.14 -4.55
CA ASP A 157 24.15 -4.03 -5.19
C ASP A 157 25.67 -4.22 -5.14
N ARG A 158 26.21 -4.78 -4.06
CA ARG A 158 27.64 -5.09 -3.95
C ARG A 158 28.09 -6.28 -4.79
N ALA A 159 27.19 -7.23 -5.03
CA ALA A 159 27.51 -8.48 -5.73
C ALA A 159 27.36 -8.38 -7.26
N ASN A 160 26.71 -7.35 -7.78
CA ASN A 160 26.44 -7.15 -9.19
C ASN A 160 26.86 -5.77 -9.68
#